data_f06d094ce93201f28efe81af2641222f
#
_entry.id   f06d094ce93201f28efe81af2641222f
#
_cell.length_a   1.000
_cell.length_b   1.000
_cell.length_c   1.000
_cell.angle_alpha   90.00
_cell.angle_beta   90.00
_cell.angle_gamma   90.00
#
_symmetry.space_group_name_H-M   'P 1'
#
loop_
_entity.id
_entity.type
_entity.pdbx_description
1 polymer ?
#
loop_
_entity_poly.entity_id
_entity_poly.type
_entity_poly.pdbx_seq_one_letter_code
_entity_poly.pdbx_strand_id
1 'polypeptide(L)'
;MPDANRQWILAARPHGLIAADVLQLKESPLPAPEDGQALARVKYLSIGPTMRVWMADVPQYMPPVQLGEVMRSFGLAEIVESRHPDFKKGDKIMGLTGLQAFVLITGKPAHTFQKLPSIPFLSDINFLGTLGVNGLTAYFGLLHVGKPQTGETLVVSAAAGATGSIAGQLGKIHGCRVVGIAGSDEKCNWIKGDLGFDAAINYKHPDWKSQLVAATPSGVDINFENVGGEIMLAVLDRMNLHGRVVLCGLISGYTSGDPTPASFGLLLIKRLRVEGFIVLDYATKFMDAGKQLGMWKMTGKLKDKHTVVKGLEKASEAINMLFRGDNIGKLVVEL
;
A
#
# COMPACT_ATOMS: atom_id res chain seq x y z
N MET A 1 -27.85 17.12 -5.93
CA MET A 1 -26.42 16.86 -5.63
C MET A 1 -25.99 17.95 -4.67
N PRO A 2 -24.95 17.78 -3.82
CA PRO A 2 -24.41 18.91 -3.07
C PRO A 2 -23.88 19.98 -4.04
N ASP A 3 -23.96 21.24 -3.64
CA ASP A 3 -23.57 22.37 -4.50
C ASP A 3 -22.05 22.61 -4.55
N ALA A 4 -21.27 21.89 -3.74
CA ALA A 4 -19.82 22.05 -3.59
C ALA A 4 -19.07 20.72 -3.55
N ASN A 5 -17.84 20.75 -4.07
CA ASN A 5 -16.86 19.69 -3.94
C ASN A 5 -15.94 19.98 -2.74
N ARG A 6 -15.88 19.07 -1.78
CA ARG A 6 -14.97 19.14 -0.63
C ARG A 6 -13.65 18.46 -0.98
N GLN A 7 -12.53 19.14 -0.76
CA GLN A 7 -11.20 18.73 -1.22
C GLN A 7 -10.14 18.99 -0.17
N TRP A 8 -9.24 18.04 0.06
CA TRP A 8 -8.04 18.26 0.85
C TRP A 8 -6.92 18.82 -0.03
N ILE A 9 -6.51 20.04 0.28
CA ILE A 9 -5.47 20.77 -0.46
C ILE A 9 -4.17 20.69 0.32
N LEU A 10 -3.05 20.42 -0.34
CA LEU A 10 -1.72 20.50 0.25
C LEU A 10 -1.35 21.97 0.46
N ALA A 11 -1.38 22.44 1.72
CA ALA A 11 -1.13 23.84 2.07
C ALA A 11 0.30 24.10 2.52
N ALA A 12 0.96 23.08 3.11
CA ALA A 12 2.36 23.17 3.55
C ALA A 12 3.07 21.82 3.38
N ARG A 13 4.41 21.84 3.36
CA ARG A 13 5.23 20.62 3.37
C ARG A 13 5.30 20.06 4.79
N PRO A 14 5.03 18.76 4.99
CA PRO A 14 5.03 18.18 6.34
C PRO A 14 6.45 17.98 6.88
N HIS A 15 6.65 18.27 8.14
CA HIS A 15 7.80 17.88 8.94
C HIS A 15 7.33 16.86 10.00
N GLY A 16 7.70 15.60 9.87
CA GLY A 16 7.17 14.54 10.75
C GLY A 16 5.78 14.02 10.32
N LEU A 17 4.91 13.81 11.29
CA LEU A 17 3.49 13.50 11.04
C LEU A 17 2.78 14.69 10.39
N ILE A 18 1.64 14.43 9.77
CA ILE A 18 0.85 15.47 9.11
C ILE A 18 0.14 16.32 10.16
N ALA A 19 0.63 17.55 10.34
CA ALA A 19 0.02 18.54 11.22
C ALA A 19 -1.22 19.18 10.57
N ALA A 20 -2.03 19.86 11.35
CA ALA A 20 -3.32 20.41 10.90
C ALA A 20 -3.20 21.49 9.80
N ASP A 21 -2.06 22.16 9.70
CA ASP A 21 -1.76 23.18 8.70
C ASP A 21 -1.26 22.61 7.36
N VAL A 22 -0.84 21.35 7.34
CA VAL A 22 -0.29 20.69 6.13
C VAL A 22 -1.37 20.42 5.09
N LEU A 23 -2.50 19.88 5.52
CA LEU A 23 -3.65 19.61 4.66
C LEU A 23 -4.83 20.45 5.12
N GLN A 24 -5.42 21.22 4.21
CA GLN A 24 -6.60 22.06 4.47
C GLN A 24 -7.80 21.53 3.69
N LEU A 25 -8.91 21.27 4.40
CA LEU A 25 -10.18 20.93 3.77
C LEU A 25 -10.83 22.19 3.22
N LYS A 26 -11.00 22.25 1.89
CA LYS A 26 -11.62 23.39 1.20
C LYS A 26 -12.84 22.93 0.42
N GLU A 27 -13.75 23.86 0.18
CA GLU A 27 -14.88 23.71 -0.71
C GLU A 27 -14.64 24.48 -2.00
N SER A 28 -15.03 23.90 -3.13
CA SER A 28 -15.01 24.52 -4.45
C SER A 28 -16.34 24.27 -5.15
N PRO A 29 -16.75 25.09 -6.12
CA PRO A 29 -17.93 24.80 -6.92
C PRO A 29 -17.83 23.39 -7.55
N LEU A 30 -18.96 22.69 -7.60
CA LEU A 30 -19.01 21.39 -8.28
C LEU A 30 -18.86 21.62 -9.80
N PRO A 31 -17.85 21.03 -10.47
CA PRO A 31 -17.67 21.24 -11.89
C PRO A 31 -18.79 20.54 -12.69
N ALA A 32 -19.31 21.21 -13.71
CA ALA A 32 -20.18 20.58 -14.72
C ALA A 32 -19.29 19.94 -15.80
N PRO A 33 -19.54 18.70 -16.21
CA PRO A 33 -18.76 18.07 -17.26
C PRO A 33 -19.05 18.68 -18.64
N GLU A 34 -18.01 19.03 -19.35
CA GLU A 34 -18.04 19.43 -20.75
C GLU A 34 -18.00 18.21 -21.67
N ASP A 35 -18.08 18.43 -23.00
CA ASP A 35 -17.94 17.35 -23.99
C ASP A 35 -16.59 16.61 -23.82
N GLY A 36 -16.64 15.29 -23.79
CA GLY A 36 -15.48 14.44 -23.53
C GLY A 36 -15.14 14.29 -22.03
N GLN A 37 -15.98 14.81 -21.11
CA GLN A 37 -15.74 14.74 -19.67
C GLN A 37 -16.84 13.96 -18.94
N ALA A 38 -16.52 13.49 -17.74
CA ALA A 38 -17.49 12.88 -16.82
C ALA A 38 -17.21 13.32 -15.37
N LEU A 39 -18.28 13.51 -14.60
CA LEU A 39 -18.19 13.77 -13.16
C LEU A 39 -18.47 12.50 -12.39
N ALA A 40 -17.58 12.17 -11.47
CA ALA A 40 -17.74 11.00 -10.60
C ALA A 40 -17.76 11.41 -9.12
N ARG A 41 -18.66 10.76 -8.36
CA ARG A 41 -18.70 10.85 -6.89
C ARG A 41 -17.77 9.80 -6.31
N VAL A 42 -16.82 10.22 -5.50
CA VAL A 42 -15.89 9.33 -4.79
C VAL A 42 -16.65 8.61 -3.68
N LYS A 43 -16.40 7.30 -3.56
CA LYS A 43 -16.99 6.43 -2.53
C LYS A 43 -15.95 5.97 -1.52
N TYR A 44 -14.75 5.63 -2.00
CA TYR A 44 -13.65 5.16 -1.17
C TYR A 44 -12.35 5.79 -1.61
N LEU A 45 -11.55 6.20 -0.64
CA LEU A 45 -10.20 6.72 -0.84
C LEU A 45 -9.18 5.74 -0.28
N SER A 46 -8.16 5.44 -1.06
CA SER A 46 -7.04 4.59 -0.65
C SER A 46 -6.04 5.39 0.17
N ILE A 47 -5.85 5.05 1.43
CA ILE A 47 -4.83 5.66 2.27
C ILE A 47 -3.59 4.77 2.27
N GLY A 48 -2.42 5.38 2.00
CA GLY A 48 -1.14 4.67 1.92
C GLY A 48 0.03 5.56 2.35
N PRO A 49 1.12 4.97 2.88
CA PRO A 49 2.25 5.74 3.41
C PRO A 49 2.98 6.56 2.34
N THR A 50 2.89 6.16 1.07
CA THR A 50 3.44 6.88 -0.08
C THR A 50 2.89 8.31 -0.20
N MET A 51 1.68 8.57 0.33
CA MET A 51 1.11 9.92 0.35
C MET A 51 2.03 10.91 1.07
N ARG A 52 2.71 10.48 2.14
CA ARG A 52 3.69 11.31 2.85
C ARG A 52 4.91 11.63 1.96
N VAL A 53 5.33 10.68 1.13
CA VAL A 53 6.42 10.89 0.16
C VAL A 53 6.00 11.88 -0.92
N TRP A 54 4.77 11.75 -1.46
CA TRP A 54 4.25 12.66 -2.48
C TRP A 54 4.09 14.12 -2.02
N MET A 55 3.99 14.34 -0.70
CA MET A 55 3.96 15.70 -0.11
C MET A 55 5.36 16.34 -0.01
N ALA A 56 6.43 15.56 -0.10
CA ALA A 56 7.79 16.07 -0.04
C ALA A 56 8.25 16.63 -1.38
N ASP A 57 8.97 17.75 -1.37
CA ASP A 57 9.52 18.37 -2.58
C ASP A 57 10.93 17.83 -2.85
N VAL A 58 10.99 16.54 -3.19
CA VAL A 58 12.23 15.81 -3.47
C VAL A 58 12.05 14.97 -4.74
N PRO A 59 13.14 14.67 -5.48
CA PRO A 59 13.09 13.76 -6.61
C PRO A 59 12.51 12.40 -6.20
N GLN A 60 11.50 11.92 -6.92
CA GLN A 60 10.82 10.67 -6.66
C GLN A 60 10.22 10.13 -7.98
N TYR A 61 9.65 8.91 -7.93
CA TYR A 61 9.13 8.22 -9.12
C TYR A 61 7.86 8.86 -9.73
N MET A 62 7.21 9.79 -9.02
CA MET A 62 6.12 10.63 -9.53
C MET A 62 6.40 12.08 -9.16
N PRO A 63 5.93 13.06 -9.96
CA PRO A 63 6.05 14.46 -9.58
C PRO A 63 5.45 14.71 -8.19
N PRO A 64 6.09 15.48 -7.29
CA PRO A 64 5.52 15.83 -6.00
C PRO A 64 4.21 16.61 -6.18
N VAL A 65 3.28 16.45 -5.25
CA VAL A 65 2.07 17.28 -5.20
C VAL A 65 2.50 18.71 -4.89
N GLN A 66 2.01 19.67 -5.67
CA GLN A 66 2.36 21.08 -5.49
C GLN A 66 1.50 21.71 -4.39
N LEU A 67 2.03 22.77 -3.76
CA LEU A 67 1.24 23.55 -2.81
C LEU A 67 0.03 24.18 -3.54
N GLY A 68 -1.14 24.08 -2.93
CA GLY A 68 -2.40 24.50 -3.51
C GLY A 68 -3.13 23.44 -4.34
N GLU A 69 -2.49 22.32 -4.66
CA GLU A 69 -3.14 21.21 -5.39
C GLU A 69 -3.92 20.29 -4.43
N VAL A 70 -4.93 19.60 -4.99
CA VAL A 70 -5.64 18.52 -4.31
C VAL A 70 -4.67 17.40 -3.98
N MET A 71 -4.62 16.97 -2.72
CA MET A 71 -3.75 15.88 -2.30
C MET A 71 -4.06 14.61 -3.10
N ARG A 72 -3.03 14.03 -3.70
CA ARG A 72 -3.14 12.82 -4.53
C ARG A 72 -3.60 11.61 -3.73
N SER A 73 -4.56 10.87 -4.28
CA SER A 73 -5.03 9.59 -3.77
C SER A 73 -5.60 8.74 -4.89
N PHE A 74 -5.44 7.43 -4.80
CA PHE A 74 -6.29 6.50 -5.54
C PHE A 74 -7.64 6.36 -4.84
N GLY A 75 -8.69 6.15 -5.63
CA GLY A 75 -10.02 5.96 -5.08
C GLY A 75 -10.94 5.17 -5.99
N LEU A 76 -12.08 4.80 -5.44
CA LEU A 76 -13.23 4.25 -6.16
C LEU A 76 -14.30 5.31 -6.23
N ALA A 77 -14.89 5.46 -7.41
CA ALA A 77 -15.93 6.45 -7.64
C ALA A 77 -17.06 5.88 -8.52
N GLU A 78 -18.18 6.56 -8.52
CA GLU A 78 -19.35 6.27 -9.38
C GLU A 78 -19.63 7.48 -10.26
N ILE A 79 -19.79 7.25 -11.56
CA ILE A 79 -20.13 8.29 -12.53
C ILE A 79 -21.55 8.81 -12.22
N VAL A 80 -21.68 10.10 -11.91
CA VAL A 80 -22.95 10.75 -11.63
C VAL A 80 -23.51 11.52 -12.82
N GLU A 81 -22.60 12.05 -13.66
CA GLU A 81 -22.93 12.74 -14.91
C GLU A 81 -21.83 12.49 -15.94
N SER A 82 -22.18 12.31 -17.22
CA SER A 82 -21.19 12.04 -18.26
C SER A 82 -21.58 12.62 -19.61
N ARG A 83 -20.57 13.23 -20.26
CA ARG A 83 -20.49 13.52 -21.69
C ARG A 83 -19.24 12.85 -22.30
N HIS A 84 -18.68 11.86 -21.59
CA HIS A 84 -17.50 11.12 -22.01
C HIS A 84 -17.92 9.89 -22.83
N PRO A 85 -17.25 9.56 -23.96
CA PRO A 85 -17.65 8.44 -24.80
C PRO A 85 -17.55 7.07 -24.10
N ASP A 86 -16.56 6.91 -23.21
CA ASP A 86 -16.27 5.62 -22.58
C ASP A 86 -16.99 5.41 -21.24
N PHE A 87 -17.52 6.46 -20.61
CA PHE A 87 -18.16 6.37 -19.28
C PHE A 87 -19.61 6.78 -19.34
N LYS A 88 -20.48 6.08 -18.62
CA LYS A 88 -21.89 6.42 -18.47
C LYS A 88 -22.28 6.50 -17.01
N LYS A 89 -23.34 7.24 -16.71
CA LYS A 89 -23.90 7.35 -15.37
C LYS A 89 -24.15 5.97 -14.76
N GLY A 90 -23.68 5.78 -13.52
CA GLY A 90 -23.74 4.52 -12.77
C GLY A 90 -22.53 3.62 -12.95
N ASP A 91 -21.60 3.92 -13.91
CA ASP A 91 -20.37 3.16 -14.00
C ASP A 91 -19.54 3.35 -12.74
N LYS A 92 -19.05 2.25 -12.17
CA LYS A 92 -18.06 2.27 -11.10
C LYS A 92 -16.68 2.30 -11.71
N ILE A 93 -15.82 3.15 -11.17
CA ILE A 93 -14.47 3.37 -11.70
C ILE A 93 -13.43 3.41 -10.59
N MET A 94 -12.20 3.13 -10.96
CA MET A 94 -11.01 3.26 -10.12
C MET A 94 -9.97 4.14 -10.82
N GLY A 95 -9.30 5.02 -10.07
CA GLY A 95 -8.22 5.86 -10.59
C GLY A 95 -7.69 6.85 -9.57
N LEU A 96 -6.93 7.85 -10.04
CA LEU A 96 -6.41 8.95 -9.23
C LEU A 96 -7.49 9.98 -8.96
N THR A 97 -8.32 9.72 -7.95
CA THR A 97 -9.43 10.61 -7.57
C THR A 97 -8.98 11.88 -6.86
N GLY A 98 -7.79 11.88 -6.25
CA GLY A 98 -7.43 12.86 -5.22
C GLY A 98 -8.23 12.65 -3.93
N LEU A 99 -7.83 13.30 -2.84
CA LEU A 99 -8.58 13.35 -1.58
C LEU A 99 -9.73 14.35 -1.69
N GLN A 100 -10.83 13.96 -2.34
CA GLN A 100 -11.98 14.83 -2.58
C GLN A 100 -13.28 14.04 -2.75
N ALA A 101 -14.41 14.75 -2.64
CA ALA A 101 -15.73 14.15 -2.73
C ALA A 101 -16.18 13.86 -4.17
N PHE A 102 -15.75 14.68 -5.13
CA PHE A 102 -16.05 14.51 -6.55
C PHE A 102 -14.78 14.70 -7.38
N VAL A 103 -14.68 13.99 -8.48
CA VAL A 103 -13.58 14.13 -9.45
C VAL A 103 -14.13 14.32 -10.85
N LEU A 104 -13.60 15.32 -11.57
CA LEU A 104 -13.86 15.51 -12.98
C LEU A 104 -12.87 14.68 -13.80
N ILE A 105 -13.39 13.76 -14.58
CA ILE A 105 -12.61 12.95 -15.52
C ILE A 105 -12.48 13.74 -16.81
N THR A 106 -11.24 14.03 -17.15
CA THR A 106 -10.89 14.72 -18.42
C THR A 106 -10.05 13.75 -19.23
N GLY A 107 -10.26 13.52 -20.47
CA GLY A 107 -9.51 12.56 -21.29
C GLY A 107 -7.96 12.70 -21.34
N LYS A 108 -7.36 13.37 -20.35
CA LYS A 108 -5.91 13.53 -20.22
C LYS A 108 -5.25 12.28 -19.64
N PRO A 109 -4.07 11.85 -20.16
CA PRO A 109 -3.38 10.64 -19.71
C PRO A 109 -3.08 10.56 -18.20
N ALA A 110 -2.94 11.72 -17.53
CA ALA A 110 -2.70 11.78 -16.08
C ALA A 110 -3.91 11.32 -15.22
N HIS A 111 -5.08 11.16 -15.84
CA HIS A 111 -6.32 10.75 -15.19
C HIS A 111 -6.83 9.43 -15.79
N THR A 112 -5.98 8.40 -15.80
CA THR A 112 -6.40 7.07 -16.27
C THR A 112 -7.35 6.44 -15.25
N PHE A 113 -8.64 6.53 -15.54
CA PHE A 113 -9.67 5.82 -14.83
C PHE A 113 -10.01 4.53 -15.58
N GLN A 114 -10.25 3.47 -14.82
CA GLN A 114 -10.67 2.18 -15.34
C GLN A 114 -12.04 1.82 -14.77
N LYS A 115 -12.91 1.25 -15.61
CA LYS A 115 -14.15 0.67 -15.11
C LYS A 115 -13.84 -0.51 -14.21
N LEU A 116 -14.52 -0.58 -13.08
CA LEU A 116 -14.43 -1.74 -12.20
C LEU A 116 -15.26 -2.90 -12.79
N PRO A 117 -14.66 -4.07 -12.92
CA PRO A 117 -15.44 -5.26 -13.24
C PRO A 117 -16.34 -5.62 -12.06
N SER A 118 -17.58 -6.00 -12.33
CA SER A 118 -18.44 -6.63 -11.34
C SER A 118 -18.05 -8.09 -11.21
N ILE A 119 -17.42 -8.46 -10.09
CA ILE A 119 -17.02 -9.83 -9.80
C ILE A 119 -17.86 -10.34 -8.63
N PRO A 120 -18.65 -11.41 -8.81
CA PRO A 120 -19.45 -11.96 -7.71
C PRO A 120 -18.58 -12.28 -6.50
N PHE A 121 -19.10 -12.04 -5.30
CA PHE A 121 -18.46 -12.29 -4.01
C PHE A 121 -17.25 -11.42 -3.67
N LEU A 122 -16.84 -10.48 -4.53
CA LEU A 122 -15.79 -9.51 -4.24
C LEU A 122 -16.38 -8.13 -3.94
N SER A 123 -15.92 -7.54 -2.86
CA SER A 123 -16.23 -6.14 -2.51
C SER A 123 -15.43 -5.18 -3.39
N ASP A 124 -16.02 -4.04 -3.74
CA ASP A 124 -15.33 -2.98 -4.49
C ASP A 124 -14.01 -2.57 -3.79
N ILE A 125 -13.94 -2.56 -2.45
CA ILE A 125 -12.72 -2.22 -1.69
C ILE A 125 -11.53 -3.16 -2.02
N ASN A 126 -11.77 -4.40 -2.45
CA ASN A 126 -10.69 -5.30 -2.85
C ASN A 126 -9.84 -4.71 -3.98
N PHE A 127 -10.40 -3.86 -4.84
CA PHE A 127 -9.68 -3.16 -5.91
C PHE A 127 -8.76 -2.04 -5.40
N LEU A 128 -8.92 -1.58 -4.15
CA LEU A 128 -7.96 -0.69 -3.49
C LEU A 128 -6.89 -1.44 -2.69
N GLY A 129 -7.04 -2.75 -2.49
CA GLY A 129 -6.16 -3.62 -1.71
C GLY A 129 -5.57 -4.75 -2.55
N THR A 130 -6.11 -5.97 -2.35
CA THR A 130 -5.59 -7.22 -2.93
C THR A 130 -5.61 -7.26 -4.47
N LEU A 131 -6.63 -6.69 -5.10
CA LEU A 131 -6.75 -6.61 -6.56
C LEU A 131 -6.23 -5.30 -7.15
N GLY A 132 -5.74 -4.40 -6.31
CA GLY A 132 -5.18 -3.11 -6.70
C GLY A 132 -3.67 -3.04 -6.51
N VAL A 133 -3.19 -1.80 -6.36
CA VAL A 133 -1.75 -1.50 -6.27
C VAL A 133 -1.04 -2.30 -5.18
N ASN A 134 -1.65 -2.52 -4.01
CA ASN A 134 -1.01 -3.27 -2.92
C ASN A 134 -0.79 -4.74 -3.27
N GLY A 135 -1.78 -5.40 -3.87
CA GLY A 135 -1.63 -6.79 -4.31
C GLY A 135 -0.62 -6.93 -5.44
N LEU A 136 -0.67 -6.02 -6.43
CA LEU A 136 0.30 -5.98 -7.52
C LEU A 136 1.73 -5.74 -7.00
N THR A 137 1.90 -4.83 -6.02
CA THR A 137 3.19 -4.58 -5.37
C THR A 137 3.72 -5.84 -4.67
N ALA A 138 2.87 -6.53 -3.91
CA ALA A 138 3.25 -7.79 -3.26
C ALA A 138 3.61 -8.86 -4.29
N TYR A 139 2.83 -8.99 -5.37
CA TYR A 139 3.03 -9.95 -6.44
C TYR A 139 4.38 -9.75 -7.14
N PHE A 140 4.61 -8.56 -7.68
CA PHE A 140 5.85 -8.30 -8.42
C PHE A 140 7.07 -8.26 -7.49
N GLY A 141 6.95 -7.64 -6.31
CA GLY A 141 8.04 -7.60 -5.35
C GLY A 141 8.46 -8.99 -4.90
N LEU A 142 7.52 -9.85 -4.53
CA LEU A 142 7.90 -11.18 -4.07
C LEU A 142 8.28 -12.10 -5.23
N LEU A 143 7.45 -12.20 -6.29
CA LEU A 143 7.63 -13.23 -7.31
C LEU A 143 8.69 -12.87 -8.37
N HIS A 144 8.84 -11.57 -8.69
CA HIS A 144 9.80 -11.15 -9.73
C HIS A 144 11.14 -10.69 -9.15
N VAL A 145 11.13 -10.00 -8.00
CA VAL A 145 12.34 -9.54 -7.32
C VAL A 145 12.82 -10.58 -6.31
N GLY A 146 11.95 -11.01 -5.39
CA GLY A 146 12.25 -12.00 -4.36
C GLY A 146 12.54 -13.40 -4.88
N LYS A 147 11.78 -13.85 -5.89
CA LYS A 147 11.90 -15.17 -6.55
C LYS A 147 11.93 -16.33 -5.56
N PRO A 148 10.87 -16.49 -4.74
CA PRO A 148 10.84 -17.47 -3.67
C PRO A 148 10.96 -18.90 -4.20
N GLN A 149 11.69 -19.74 -3.45
CA GLN A 149 11.81 -21.17 -3.70
C GLN A 149 11.15 -21.93 -2.54
N THR A 150 10.60 -23.10 -2.84
CA THR A 150 10.01 -23.97 -1.82
C THR A 150 11.04 -24.31 -0.73
N GLY A 151 10.64 -24.19 0.52
CA GLY A 151 11.49 -24.46 1.69
C GLY A 151 12.30 -23.27 2.19
N GLU A 152 12.38 -22.16 1.44
CA GLU A 152 13.04 -20.94 1.90
C GLU A 152 12.29 -20.25 3.03
N THR A 153 13.02 -19.51 3.85
CA THR A 153 12.46 -18.66 4.92
C THR A 153 12.28 -17.23 4.42
N LEU A 154 11.03 -16.78 4.38
CA LEU A 154 10.63 -15.41 4.07
C LEU A 154 10.30 -14.66 5.34
N VAL A 155 10.97 -13.53 5.59
CA VAL A 155 10.56 -12.56 6.61
C VAL A 155 9.87 -11.37 5.93
N VAL A 156 8.75 -10.93 6.50
CA VAL A 156 7.98 -9.78 6.01
C VAL A 156 7.87 -8.75 7.12
N SER A 157 8.40 -7.55 6.90
CA SER A 157 8.17 -6.41 7.79
C SER A 157 6.85 -5.71 7.48
N ALA A 158 6.22 -5.05 8.48
CA ALA A 158 4.85 -4.54 8.40
C ALA A 158 3.86 -5.60 7.85
N ALA A 159 4.00 -6.83 8.34
CA ALA A 159 3.32 -8.02 7.82
C ALA A 159 1.79 -7.98 7.92
N ALA A 160 1.23 -7.17 8.83
CA ALA A 160 -0.21 -6.96 8.96
C ALA A 160 -0.74 -5.76 8.15
N GLY A 161 0.10 -5.12 7.33
CA GLY A 161 -0.28 -4.07 6.42
C GLY A 161 -0.85 -4.60 5.10
N ALA A 162 -1.35 -3.70 4.25
CA ALA A 162 -2.01 -4.06 2.98
C ALA A 162 -1.11 -4.88 2.04
N THR A 163 0.15 -4.47 1.85
CA THR A 163 1.10 -5.17 0.98
C THR A 163 1.75 -6.36 1.69
N GLY A 164 2.20 -6.17 2.94
CA GLY A 164 2.91 -7.21 3.69
C GLY A 164 2.07 -8.46 3.94
N SER A 165 0.78 -8.29 4.25
CA SER A 165 -0.13 -9.42 4.46
C SER A 165 -0.33 -10.28 3.19
N ILE A 166 -0.33 -9.65 2.03
CA ILE A 166 -0.43 -10.35 0.75
C ILE A 166 0.90 -11.02 0.41
N ALA A 167 2.03 -10.30 0.57
CA ALA A 167 3.36 -10.85 0.29
C ALA A 167 3.65 -12.13 1.09
N GLY A 168 3.31 -12.14 2.38
CA GLY A 168 3.48 -13.35 3.19
C GLY A 168 2.58 -14.51 2.76
N GLN A 169 1.32 -14.25 2.41
CA GLN A 169 0.44 -15.30 1.87
C GLN A 169 0.94 -15.83 0.54
N LEU A 170 1.47 -14.97 -0.35
CA LEU A 170 2.13 -15.42 -1.58
C LEU A 170 3.34 -16.31 -1.27
N GLY A 171 4.12 -15.98 -0.24
CA GLY A 171 5.19 -16.85 0.26
C GLY A 171 4.67 -18.22 0.68
N LYS A 172 3.55 -18.28 1.41
CA LYS A 172 2.91 -19.56 1.78
C LYS A 172 2.46 -20.36 0.55
N ILE A 173 1.84 -19.68 -0.44
CA ILE A 173 1.42 -20.34 -1.70
C ILE A 173 2.62 -20.95 -2.45
N HIS A 174 3.81 -20.33 -2.34
CA HIS A 174 5.04 -20.82 -2.98
C HIS A 174 5.89 -21.74 -2.08
N GLY A 175 5.35 -22.20 -0.95
CA GLY A 175 5.99 -23.21 -0.10
C GLY A 175 7.09 -22.66 0.81
N CYS A 176 7.13 -21.35 1.06
CA CYS A 176 8.06 -20.77 2.01
C CYS A 176 7.60 -20.96 3.47
N ARG A 177 8.56 -21.03 4.38
CA ARG A 177 8.34 -20.69 5.78
C ARG A 177 8.22 -19.18 5.89
N VAL A 178 7.12 -18.68 6.46
CA VAL A 178 6.84 -17.23 6.51
C VAL A 178 6.80 -16.74 7.94
N VAL A 179 7.63 -15.74 8.24
CA VAL A 179 7.69 -15.04 9.52
C VAL A 179 7.27 -13.59 9.32
N GLY A 180 6.25 -13.14 10.04
CA GLY A 180 5.75 -11.78 9.96
C GLY A 180 6.20 -10.94 11.15
N ILE A 181 6.61 -9.67 10.90
CA ILE A 181 6.89 -8.69 11.95
C ILE A 181 5.79 -7.63 11.91
N ALA A 182 5.13 -7.39 13.05
CA ALA A 182 4.03 -6.45 13.20
C ALA A 182 4.11 -5.69 14.53
N GLY A 183 3.28 -4.67 14.73
CA GLY A 183 3.40 -3.75 15.87
C GLY A 183 2.37 -3.93 16.97
N SER A 184 1.67 -5.07 17.02
CA SER A 184 0.80 -5.45 18.14
C SER A 184 0.51 -6.96 18.13
N ASP A 185 0.11 -7.50 19.29
CA ASP A 185 -0.25 -8.91 19.42
C ASP A 185 -1.52 -9.24 18.64
N GLU A 186 -2.49 -8.33 18.55
CA GLU A 186 -3.67 -8.48 17.71
C GLU A 186 -3.28 -8.71 16.23
N LYS A 187 -2.33 -7.93 15.73
CA LYS A 187 -1.79 -8.08 14.37
C LYS A 187 -1.07 -9.40 14.19
N CYS A 188 -0.24 -9.78 15.15
CA CYS A 188 0.48 -11.05 15.16
C CYS A 188 -0.49 -12.23 15.16
N ASN A 189 -1.54 -12.19 15.99
CA ASN A 189 -2.57 -13.21 16.04
C ASN A 189 -3.32 -13.33 14.71
N TRP A 190 -3.67 -12.20 14.08
CA TRP A 190 -4.33 -12.20 12.77
C TRP A 190 -3.46 -12.84 11.68
N ILE A 191 -2.20 -12.42 11.53
CA ILE A 191 -1.35 -12.96 10.45
C ILE A 191 -1.00 -14.43 10.68
N LYS A 192 -0.86 -14.89 11.92
CA LYS A 192 -0.61 -16.28 12.24
C LYS A 192 -1.87 -17.14 12.12
N GLY A 193 -2.98 -16.72 12.73
CA GLY A 193 -4.22 -17.49 12.82
C GLY A 193 -5.00 -17.49 11.51
N ASP A 194 -5.21 -16.32 10.89
CA ASP A 194 -6.06 -16.18 9.71
C ASP A 194 -5.28 -16.34 8.40
N LEU A 195 -4.04 -15.80 8.33
CA LEU A 195 -3.26 -15.78 7.10
C LEU A 195 -2.28 -16.96 6.99
N GLY A 196 -2.12 -17.76 8.05
CA GLY A 196 -1.33 -18.99 8.06
C GLY A 196 0.18 -18.77 8.03
N PHE A 197 0.68 -17.64 8.54
CA PHE A 197 2.12 -17.45 8.75
C PHE A 197 2.64 -18.42 9.80
N ASP A 198 3.84 -18.93 9.61
CA ASP A 198 4.44 -19.92 10.52
C ASP A 198 4.84 -19.30 11.86
N ALA A 199 5.22 -18.03 11.87
CA ALA A 199 5.47 -17.25 13.07
C ALA A 199 5.11 -15.78 12.87
N ALA A 200 4.83 -15.10 13.99
CA ALA A 200 4.54 -13.67 14.03
C ALA A 200 5.23 -13.05 15.25
N ILE A 201 5.84 -11.89 15.07
CA ILE A 201 6.67 -11.21 16.05
C ILE A 201 6.16 -9.78 16.24
N ASN A 202 5.84 -9.44 17.49
CA ASN A 202 5.53 -8.06 17.85
C ASN A 202 6.82 -7.33 18.20
N TYR A 203 7.27 -6.44 17.29
CA TYR A 203 8.54 -5.70 17.45
C TYR A 203 8.55 -4.70 18.62
N LYS A 204 7.41 -4.47 19.28
CA LYS A 204 7.31 -3.62 20.47
C LYS A 204 7.62 -4.38 21.76
N HIS A 205 7.72 -5.71 21.73
CA HIS A 205 8.17 -6.49 22.87
C HIS A 205 9.69 -6.33 23.05
N PRO A 206 10.19 -6.24 24.29
CA PRO A 206 11.62 -6.00 24.52
C PRO A 206 12.53 -7.14 24.02
N ASP A 207 12.02 -8.37 23.93
CA ASP A 207 12.73 -9.58 23.49
C ASP A 207 12.48 -9.95 22.01
N TRP A 208 11.87 -9.06 21.21
CA TRP A 208 11.47 -9.35 19.83
C TRP A 208 12.62 -9.85 18.94
N LYS A 209 13.86 -9.38 19.16
CA LYS A 209 15.04 -9.85 18.42
C LYS A 209 15.35 -11.31 18.71
N SER A 210 15.22 -11.73 19.97
CA SER A 210 15.37 -13.13 20.38
C SER A 210 14.26 -14.00 19.78
N GLN A 211 13.03 -13.47 19.73
CA GLN A 211 11.91 -14.14 19.04
C GLN A 211 12.18 -14.29 17.55
N LEU A 212 12.79 -13.30 16.88
CA LEU A 212 13.18 -13.39 15.47
C LEU A 212 14.21 -14.51 15.25
N VAL A 213 15.22 -14.61 16.13
CA VAL A 213 16.20 -15.69 16.06
C VAL A 213 15.52 -17.05 16.20
N ALA A 214 14.64 -17.23 17.18
CA ALA A 214 13.91 -18.46 17.41
C ALA A 214 12.95 -18.83 16.25
N ALA A 215 12.32 -17.82 15.61
CA ALA A 215 11.42 -18.01 14.49
C ALA A 215 12.14 -18.33 13.17
N THR A 216 13.43 -18.00 13.07
CA THR A 216 14.28 -18.21 11.89
C THR A 216 15.48 -19.11 12.18
N PRO A 217 15.28 -20.38 12.63
CA PRO A 217 16.39 -21.24 13.07
C PRO A 217 17.39 -21.54 11.95
N SER A 218 16.94 -21.63 10.71
CA SER A 218 17.77 -21.84 9.51
C SER A 218 18.20 -20.56 8.82
N GLY A 219 18.05 -19.40 9.47
CA GLY A 219 18.32 -18.09 8.85
C GLY A 219 17.15 -17.59 7.99
N VAL A 220 17.43 -16.57 7.19
CA VAL A 220 16.44 -15.87 6.32
C VAL A 220 16.97 -15.84 4.89
N ASP A 221 16.19 -16.32 3.95
CA ASP A 221 16.54 -16.33 2.52
C ASP A 221 16.00 -15.11 1.79
N ILE A 222 14.81 -14.64 2.19
CA ILE A 222 14.15 -13.47 1.61
C ILE A 222 13.67 -12.55 2.72
N ASN A 223 14.05 -11.27 2.64
CA ASN A 223 13.43 -10.19 3.39
C ASN A 223 12.55 -9.35 2.48
N PHE A 224 11.22 -9.39 2.67
CA PHE A 224 10.29 -8.45 2.03
C PHE A 224 10.14 -7.22 2.92
N GLU A 225 10.88 -6.16 2.58
CA GLU A 225 11.11 -5.02 3.45
C GLU A 225 10.18 -3.86 3.16
N ASN A 226 9.42 -3.44 4.19
CA ASN A 226 8.49 -2.30 4.12
C ASN A 226 8.82 -1.18 5.12
N VAL A 227 9.71 -1.42 6.10
CA VAL A 227 9.88 -0.56 7.29
C VAL A 227 11.20 0.17 7.31
N GLY A 228 12.31 -0.54 7.11
CA GLY A 228 13.65 0.01 7.32
C GLY A 228 14.07 0.01 8.79
N GLY A 229 15.05 0.86 9.11
CA GLY A 229 15.50 1.10 10.47
C GLY A 229 15.99 -0.16 11.20
N GLU A 230 15.71 -0.21 12.50
CA GLU A 230 16.14 -1.30 13.38
C GLU A 230 15.59 -2.68 12.99
N ILE A 231 14.35 -2.71 12.46
CA ILE A 231 13.72 -3.96 12.01
C ILE A 231 14.51 -4.55 10.84
N MET A 232 14.82 -3.73 9.83
CA MET A 232 15.60 -4.18 8.68
C MET A 232 16.99 -4.68 9.11
N LEU A 233 17.68 -3.96 10.00
CA LEU A 233 19.01 -4.37 10.50
C LEU A 233 18.95 -5.72 11.19
N ALA A 234 17.98 -5.94 12.07
CA ALA A 234 17.84 -7.21 12.76
C ALA A 234 17.56 -8.38 11.81
N VAL A 235 16.81 -8.14 10.73
CA VAL A 235 16.58 -9.16 9.70
C VAL A 235 17.86 -9.40 8.88
N LEU A 236 18.61 -8.36 8.53
CA LEU A 236 19.91 -8.50 7.81
C LEU A 236 20.90 -9.37 8.58
N ASP A 237 20.95 -9.26 9.92
CA ASP A 237 21.77 -10.12 10.78
C ASP A 237 21.40 -11.61 10.67
N ARG A 238 20.16 -11.92 10.33
CA ARG A 238 19.67 -13.28 10.14
C ARG A 238 19.76 -13.82 8.71
N MET A 239 20.06 -12.95 7.72
CA MET A 239 20.11 -13.36 6.30
C MET A 239 21.13 -14.47 6.04
N ASN A 240 20.74 -15.43 5.22
CA ASN A 240 21.60 -16.47 4.70
C ASN A 240 22.54 -15.93 3.61
N LEU A 241 23.57 -16.71 3.26
CA LEU A 241 24.44 -16.41 2.11
C LEU A 241 23.58 -16.32 0.84
N HIS A 242 23.82 -15.28 0.03
CA HIS A 242 23.08 -15.03 -1.22
C HIS A 242 21.59 -14.71 -1.01
N GLY A 243 21.19 -14.36 0.22
CA GLY A 243 19.84 -13.92 0.52
C GLY A 243 19.41 -12.68 -0.29
N ARG A 244 18.11 -12.47 -0.39
CA ARG A 244 17.52 -11.39 -1.19
C ARG A 244 16.72 -10.46 -0.30
N VAL A 245 16.98 -9.15 -0.43
CA VAL A 245 16.20 -8.09 0.23
C VAL A 245 15.38 -7.38 -0.84
N VAL A 246 14.07 -7.52 -0.77
CA VAL A 246 13.10 -6.84 -1.63
C VAL A 246 12.71 -5.53 -0.98
N LEU A 247 13.25 -4.40 -1.44
CA LEU A 247 12.95 -3.08 -0.90
C LEU A 247 11.64 -2.56 -1.50
N CYS A 248 10.55 -2.80 -0.78
CA CYS A 248 9.20 -2.34 -1.13
C CYS A 248 8.89 -0.96 -0.53
N GLY A 249 9.42 -0.66 0.66
CA GLY A 249 9.22 0.60 1.35
C GLY A 249 10.12 0.74 2.58
N LEU A 250 10.24 1.98 3.06
CA LEU A 250 11.07 2.35 4.21
C LEU A 250 10.27 3.31 5.11
N ILE A 251 9.08 2.85 5.59
CA ILE A 251 8.09 3.71 6.25
C ILE A 251 8.65 4.40 7.52
N SER A 252 9.62 3.80 8.21
CA SER A 252 10.23 4.40 9.40
C SER A 252 10.95 5.71 9.10
N GLY A 253 11.50 5.87 7.89
CA GLY A 253 12.19 7.09 7.45
C GLY A 253 11.27 8.17 6.86
N TYR A 254 10.00 7.86 6.56
CA TYR A 254 9.14 8.82 5.86
C TYR A 254 8.73 10.03 6.70
N THR A 255 8.74 9.91 8.02
CA THR A 255 8.39 10.98 8.95
C THR A 255 9.60 11.56 9.68
N SER A 256 10.64 10.78 9.94
CA SER A 256 11.85 11.26 10.63
C SER A 256 12.79 12.01 9.70
N GLY A 257 12.79 11.67 8.40
CA GLY A 257 13.79 12.13 7.45
C GLY A 257 15.16 11.46 7.66
N ASP A 258 15.28 10.56 8.63
CA ASP A 258 16.52 9.84 8.89
C ASP A 258 16.78 8.80 7.81
N PRO A 259 18.01 8.72 7.29
CA PRO A 259 18.36 7.65 6.36
C PRO A 259 18.26 6.30 7.08
N THR A 260 17.68 5.31 6.41
CA THR A 260 17.72 3.93 6.92
C THR A 260 19.18 3.48 6.95
N PRO A 261 19.75 3.13 8.12
CA PRO A 261 21.11 2.66 8.20
C PRO A 261 21.22 1.35 7.41
N ALA A 262 22.28 1.21 6.63
CA ALA A 262 22.61 -0.01 5.92
C ALA A 262 23.94 -0.54 6.43
N SER A 263 24.00 -1.83 6.71
CA SER A 263 25.26 -2.50 7.01
C SER A 263 25.89 -3.05 5.74
N PHE A 264 26.67 -2.24 5.04
CA PHE A 264 27.40 -2.68 3.84
C PHE A 264 28.33 -3.86 4.12
N GLY A 265 28.86 -3.96 5.35
CA GLY A 265 29.66 -5.11 5.79
C GLY A 265 28.86 -6.42 5.72
N LEU A 266 27.63 -6.44 6.19
CA LEU A 266 26.75 -7.62 6.09
C LEU A 266 26.40 -7.94 4.63
N LEU A 267 26.14 -6.94 3.80
CA LEU A 267 25.88 -7.13 2.37
C LEU A 267 27.06 -7.82 1.69
N LEU A 268 28.29 -7.36 1.98
CA LEU A 268 29.52 -7.92 1.43
C LEU A 268 29.75 -9.36 1.90
N ILE A 269 29.78 -9.58 3.23
CA ILE A 269 30.13 -10.88 3.83
C ILE A 269 29.13 -11.96 3.42
N LYS A 270 27.83 -11.63 3.38
CA LYS A 270 26.75 -12.56 3.02
C LYS A 270 26.44 -12.57 1.53
N ARG A 271 27.09 -11.72 0.72
CA ARG A 271 26.84 -11.56 -0.73
C ARG A 271 25.37 -11.37 -1.02
N LEU A 272 24.70 -10.50 -0.24
CA LEU A 272 23.27 -10.24 -0.36
C LEU A 272 22.95 -9.47 -1.64
N ARG A 273 21.81 -9.78 -2.25
CA ARG A 273 21.20 -8.95 -3.28
C ARG A 273 20.13 -8.07 -2.63
N VAL A 274 20.31 -6.76 -2.71
CA VAL A 274 19.34 -5.77 -2.26
C VAL A 274 18.79 -5.08 -3.51
N GLU A 275 17.48 -5.17 -3.72
CA GLU A 275 16.85 -4.66 -4.93
C GLU A 275 15.57 -3.87 -4.59
N GLY A 276 15.56 -2.58 -4.98
CA GLY A 276 14.38 -1.73 -4.97
C GLY A 276 13.57 -1.92 -6.25
N PHE A 277 12.25 -1.70 -6.16
CA PHE A 277 11.36 -1.76 -7.31
C PHE A 277 10.20 -0.78 -7.16
N ILE A 278 9.67 -0.36 -8.27
CA ILE A 278 8.40 0.40 -8.34
C ILE A 278 7.41 -0.45 -9.13
N VAL A 279 6.23 -0.66 -8.57
CA VAL A 279 5.21 -1.52 -9.19
C VAL A 279 4.79 -1.02 -10.59
N LEU A 280 4.87 0.28 -10.85
CA LEU A 280 4.53 0.89 -12.15
C LEU A 280 5.43 0.40 -13.29
N ASP A 281 6.65 -0.06 -13.01
CA ASP A 281 7.56 -0.64 -14.01
C ASP A 281 7.03 -1.93 -14.62
N TYR A 282 6.05 -2.55 -13.95
CA TYR A 282 5.39 -3.78 -14.37
C TYR A 282 4.00 -3.54 -15.00
N ALA A 283 3.64 -2.30 -15.35
CA ALA A 283 2.28 -1.93 -15.78
C ALA A 283 1.73 -2.80 -16.92
N THR A 284 2.56 -3.21 -17.87
CA THR A 284 2.17 -4.08 -19.00
C THR A 284 1.73 -5.49 -18.55
N LYS A 285 2.07 -5.92 -17.33
CA LYS A 285 1.76 -7.23 -16.77
C LYS A 285 0.64 -7.17 -15.72
N PHE A 286 0.06 -6.00 -15.46
CA PHE A 286 -0.94 -5.83 -14.40
C PHE A 286 -2.18 -6.69 -14.60
N MET A 287 -2.63 -6.86 -15.84
CA MET A 287 -3.82 -7.64 -16.13
C MET A 287 -3.66 -9.12 -15.76
N ASP A 288 -2.53 -9.72 -16.09
CA ASP A 288 -2.30 -11.14 -15.80
C ASP A 288 -2.05 -11.36 -14.31
N ALA A 289 -1.28 -10.49 -13.66
CA ALA A 289 -1.10 -10.51 -12.21
C ALA A 289 -2.43 -10.32 -11.48
N GLY A 290 -3.27 -9.39 -11.94
CA GLY A 290 -4.60 -9.13 -11.38
C GLY A 290 -5.54 -10.34 -11.50
N LYS A 291 -5.54 -11.04 -12.64
CA LYS A 291 -6.29 -12.30 -12.82
C LYS A 291 -5.83 -13.38 -11.83
N GLN A 292 -4.51 -13.52 -11.67
CA GLN A 292 -3.94 -14.51 -10.74
C GLN A 292 -4.29 -14.20 -9.29
N LEU A 293 -4.16 -12.95 -8.87
CA LEU A 293 -4.57 -12.49 -7.53
C LEU A 293 -6.07 -12.70 -7.30
N GLY A 294 -6.90 -12.39 -8.30
CA GLY A 294 -8.34 -12.61 -8.28
C GLY A 294 -8.69 -14.09 -8.11
N MET A 295 -8.03 -14.99 -8.84
CA MET A 295 -8.22 -16.43 -8.70
C MET A 295 -7.85 -16.91 -7.29
N TRP A 296 -6.73 -16.49 -6.74
CA TRP A 296 -6.34 -16.85 -5.36
C TRP A 296 -7.29 -16.26 -4.31
N LYS A 297 -7.81 -15.05 -4.55
CA LYS A 297 -8.82 -14.45 -3.67
C LYS A 297 -10.14 -15.22 -3.70
N MET A 298 -10.66 -15.54 -4.88
CA MET A 298 -11.91 -16.29 -5.04
C MET A 298 -11.83 -17.73 -4.50
N THR A 299 -10.66 -18.36 -4.57
CA THR A 299 -10.42 -19.70 -4.03
C THR A 299 -10.07 -19.72 -2.54
N GLY A 300 -10.10 -18.56 -1.86
CA GLY A 300 -9.78 -18.44 -0.43
C GLY A 300 -8.30 -18.57 -0.08
N LYS A 301 -7.41 -18.67 -1.08
CA LYS A 301 -5.95 -18.72 -0.86
C LYS A 301 -5.37 -17.37 -0.44
N LEU A 302 -6.03 -16.27 -0.80
CA LEU A 302 -5.71 -14.93 -0.30
C LEU A 302 -6.87 -14.39 0.51
N LYS A 303 -6.57 -13.97 1.73
CA LYS A 303 -7.46 -13.27 2.64
C LYS A 303 -6.97 -11.86 2.83
N ASP A 304 -7.88 -10.93 3.09
CA ASP A 304 -7.54 -9.55 3.41
C ASP A 304 -8.44 -9.00 4.50
N LYS A 305 -8.01 -7.91 5.09
CA LYS A 305 -8.75 -7.13 6.08
C LYS A 305 -8.65 -5.66 5.71
N HIS A 306 -9.70 -4.91 6.03
CA HIS A 306 -9.77 -3.49 5.75
C HIS A 306 -10.06 -2.74 7.03
N THR A 307 -9.33 -1.65 7.26
CA THR A 307 -9.67 -0.65 8.26
C THR A 307 -10.38 0.48 7.52
N VAL A 308 -11.66 0.71 7.87
CA VAL A 308 -12.51 1.72 7.22
C VAL A 308 -12.71 2.89 8.17
N VAL A 309 -12.31 4.09 7.74
CA VAL A 309 -12.57 5.36 8.42
C VAL A 309 -13.69 6.06 7.66
N LYS A 310 -14.74 6.51 8.35
CA LYS A 310 -15.89 7.17 7.70
C LYS A 310 -15.74 8.70 7.74
N GLY A 311 -16.01 9.32 6.59
CA GLY A 311 -16.02 10.75 6.39
C GLY A 311 -14.72 11.33 5.82
N LEU A 312 -14.86 12.15 4.76
CA LEU A 312 -13.72 12.81 4.09
C LEU A 312 -12.90 13.66 5.06
N GLU A 313 -13.52 14.30 6.04
CA GLU A 313 -12.88 15.15 7.04
C GLU A 313 -11.82 14.42 7.87
N LYS A 314 -11.89 13.09 7.96
CA LYS A 314 -10.92 12.27 8.67
C LYS A 314 -9.74 11.79 7.82
N ALA A 315 -9.72 12.12 6.52
CA ALA A 315 -8.70 11.59 5.60
C ALA A 315 -7.27 12.03 5.99
N SER A 316 -7.07 13.25 6.46
CA SER A 316 -5.76 13.73 6.94
C SER A 316 -5.27 12.91 8.14
N GLU A 317 -6.13 12.68 9.14
CA GLU A 317 -5.80 11.88 10.31
C GLU A 317 -5.61 10.39 9.95
N ALA A 318 -6.37 9.86 9.00
CA ALA A 318 -6.21 8.50 8.52
C ALA A 318 -4.80 8.24 7.94
N ILE A 319 -4.14 9.24 7.36
CA ILE A 319 -2.75 9.10 6.92
C ILE A 319 -1.81 8.91 8.11
N ASN A 320 -2.00 9.66 9.21
CA ASN A 320 -1.20 9.53 10.42
C ASN A 320 -1.38 8.17 11.12
N MET A 321 -2.58 7.56 11.02
CA MET A 321 -2.83 6.21 11.56
C MET A 321 -1.85 5.16 11.02
N LEU A 322 -1.40 5.29 9.75
CA LEU A 322 -0.42 4.37 9.16
C LEU A 322 0.92 4.41 9.90
N PHE A 323 1.38 5.62 10.25
CA PHE A 323 2.68 5.83 10.91
C PHE A 323 2.65 5.44 12.39
N ARG A 324 1.50 5.52 13.04
CA ARG A 324 1.29 5.00 14.40
C ARG A 324 1.03 3.50 14.43
N GLY A 325 0.68 2.92 13.28
CA GLY A 325 0.32 1.52 13.17
C GLY A 325 -1.08 1.21 13.72
N ASP A 326 -2.05 2.10 13.55
CA ASP A 326 -3.42 1.94 14.08
C ASP A 326 -4.33 1.14 13.14
N ASN A 327 -3.86 0.77 11.95
CA ASN A 327 -4.63 -0.02 10.97
C ASN A 327 -4.24 -1.50 10.95
N ILE A 328 -5.17 -2.34 10.54
CA ILE A 328 -4.92 -3.73 10.13
C ILE A 328 -5.36 -3.87 8.68
N GLY A 329 -4.49 -4.46 7.85
CA GLY A 329 -4.74 -4.61 6.43
C GLY A 329 -4.76 -3.28 5.69
N LYS A 330 -5.66 -3.15 4.70
CA LYS A 330 -5.80 -1.94 3.89
C LYS A 330 -6.58 -0.87 4.62
N LEU A 331 -6.02 0.35 4.72
CA LEU A 331 -6.71 1.52 5.23
C LEU A 331 -7.41 2.26 4.09
N VAL A 332 -8.68 2.53 4.26
CA VAL A 332 -9.52 3.30 3.33
C VAL A 332 -10.37 4.32 4.08
N VAL A 333 -10.71 5.41 3.40
CA VAL A 333 -11.72 6.36 3.86
C VAL A 333 -12.97 6.17 3.00
N GLU A 334 -14.11 5.96 3.64
CA GLU A 334 -15.44 5.88 3.03
C GLU A 334 -16.11 7.25 3.11
N LEU A 335 -16.66 7.74 1.98
CA LEU A 335 -17.31 9.04 1.84
C LEU A 335 -18.84 8.90 1.82
#